data_f0c4b32917093fe7121240ecbd170756
#
_entry.id   f0c4b32917093fe7121240ecbd170756
#
_cell.length_a   1.000
_cell.length_b   1.000
_cell.length_c   1.000
_cell.angle_alpha   90.00
_cell.angle_beta   90.00
_cell.angle_gamma   90.00
#
_symmetry.space_group_name_H-M   'P 1'
#
loop_
_entity.id
_entity.type
_entity.pdbx_description
1 polymer ?
#
loop_
_entity_poly.entity_id
_entity_poly.type
_entity_poly.pdbx_seq_one_letter_code
_entity_poly.pdbx_strand_id
1 'polypeptide(L)'
;VIEGDQETTNDAQKIQSTGCKVIQINTGTGCHLDAAMIERGIQELQPPLDSVLMIENVGNLVCPALFDLGEQTKVVILSVTEGEDKPMKYPHIFRLSDVMILTKIDLLPYLQFDVEKCIDYAKKVNPHIRVYQVSATTGAGLDDWYGFLSYHITSPSFKNTLESPSTYDR
;
A
#
# COMPACT_ATOMS: atom_id res chain seq x y z
N VAL A 1 -11.14 -4.53 -2.60
CA VAL A 1 -9.86 -4.79 -1.91
C VAL A 1 -9.46 -6.24 -2.13
N ILE A 2 -8.16 -6.50 -2.32
CA ILE A 2 -7.56 -7.83 -2.20
C ILE A 2 -6.69 -7.78 -0.95
N GLU A 3 -6.95 -8.67 0.01
CA GLU A 3 -6.26 -8.72 1.29
C GLU A 3 -5.51 -10.05 1.40
N GLY A 4 -4.21 -9.98 1.68
CA GLY A 4 -3.33 -11.14 1.86
C GLY A 4 -2.98 -11.36 3.32
N ASP A 5 -3.45 -12.47 3.89
CA ASP A 5 -3.10 -12.86 5.25
C ASP A 5 -2.67 -14.34 5.31
N GLN A 6 -1.98 -14.70 6.39
CA GLN A 6 -1.51 -16.07 6.59
C GLN A 6 -2.63 -17.00 7.06
N GLU A 7 -3.48 -16.57 8.01
CA GLU A 7 -4.46 -17.48 8.65
C GLU A 7 -5.78 -16.83 9.04
N THR A 8 -5.86 -15.51 9.29
CA THR A 8 -7.04 -14.89 9.90
C THR A 8 -7.96 -14.22 8.88
N THR A 9 -9.26 -14.14 9.20
CA THR A 9 -10.25 -13.44 8.35
C THR A 9 -10.69 -12.11 8.96
N ASN A 10 -10.05 -11.67 10.05
CA ASN A 10 -10.51 -10.52 10.82
C ASN A 10 -10.44 -9.21 10.03
N ASP A 11 -9.40 -9.02 9.24
CA ASP A 11 -9.21 -7.77 8.50
C ASP A 11 -10.11 -7.73 7.26
N ALA A 12 -10.29 -8.84 6.57
CA ALA A 12 -11.29 -8.96 5.50
C ALA A 12 -12.72 -8.68 6.01
N GLN A 13 -13.08 -9.16 7.21
CA GLN A 13 -14.40 -8.89 7.81
C GLN A 13 -14.57 -7.40 8.15
N LYS A 14 -13.54 -6.73 8.68
CA LYS A 14 -13.58 -5.28 8.93
C LYS A 14 -13.77 -4.50 7.62
N ILE A 15 -13.03 -4.84 6.58
CA ILE A 15 -13.16 -4.21 5.26
C ILE A 15 -14.57 -4.43 4.72
N GLN A 16 -15.10 -5.66 4.79
CA GLN A 16 -16.44 -5.99 4.33
C GLN A 16 -17.52 -5.19 5.08
N SER A 17 -17.33 -4.93 6.37
CA SER A 17 -18.27 -4.14 7.18
C SER A 17 -18.41 -2.69 6.72
N THR A 18 -17.45 -2.16 5.96
CA THR A 18 -17.52 -0.82 5.34
C THR A 18 -18.36 -0.79 4.06
N GLY A 19 -18.83 -1.94 3.58
CA GLY A 19 -19.52 -2.08 2.30
C GLY A 19 -18.61 -2.25 1.09
N CYS A 20 -17.29 -2.24 1.27
CA CYS A 20 -16.34 -2.52 0.20
C CYS A 20 -16.33 -4.01 -0.15
N LYS A 21 -16.25 -4.31 -1.46
CA LYS A 21 -15.97 -5.68 -1.90
C LYS A 21 -14.53 -6.03 -1.50
N VAL A 22 -14.37 -7.20 -0.89
CA VAL A 22 -13.07 -7.72 -0.48
C VAL A 22 -12.95 -9.20 -0.81
N ILE A 23 -11.77 -9.57 -1.27
CA ILE A 23 -11.35 -10.96 -1.41
C ILE A 23 -10.12 -11.15 -0.55
N GLN A 24 -10.16 -12.18 0.29
CA GLN A 24 -9.01 -12.59 1.07
C GLN A 24 -8.28 -13.71 0.36
N ILE A 25 -6.96 -13.56 0.25
CA ILE A 25 -6.06 -14.59 -0.23
C ILE A 25 -5.26 -15.11 0.95
N ASN A 26 -5.52 -16.35 1.34
CA ASN A 26 -4.75 -16.99 2.39
C ASN A 26 -3.44 -17.52 1.81
N THR A 27 -2.31 -17.02 2.31
CA THR A 27 -0.98 -17.42 1.85
C THR A 27 -0.43 -18.63 2.62
N GLY A 28 -1.11 -19.08 3.66
CA GLY A 28 -0.66 -20.18 4.52
C GLY A 28 0.70 -19.88 5.13
N THR A 29 1.71 -20.67 4.79
CA THR A 29 3.10 -20.44 5.25
C THR A 29 3.84 -19.37 4.44
N GLY A 30 3.24 -18.83 3.38
CA GLY A 30 3.82 -17.77 2.56
C GLY A 30 3.83 -16.44 3.29
N CYS A 31 4.89 -15.65 3.07
CA CYS A 31 5.07 -14.35 3.70
C CYS A 31 4.78 -13.17 2.75
N HIS A 32 4.18 -13.43 1.60
CA HIS A 32 3.84 -12.42 0.59
C HIS A 32 2.79 -12.94 -0.39
N LEU A 33 2.13 -12.01 -1.07
CA LEU A 33 1.36 -12.27 -2.28
C LEU A 33 2.27 -12.27 -3.50
N ASP A 34 1.89 -13.00 -4.54
CA ASP A 34 2.51 -12.96 -5.87
C ASP A 34 1.53 -12.48 -6.95
N ALA A 35 2.06 -12.17 -8.14
CA ALA A 35 1.27 -11.65 -9.25
C ALA A 35 0.16 -12.63 -9.71
N ALA A 36 0.42 -13.93 -9.67
CA ALA A 36 -0.58 -14.94 -10.05
C ALA A 36 -1.74 -15.04 -9.05
N MET A 37 -1.45 -14.83 -7.76
CA MET A 37 -2.48 -14.71 -6.71
C MET A 37 -3.35 -13.48 -6.95
N ILE A 38 -2.72 -12.33 -7.27
CA ILE A 38 -3.44 -11.09 -7.56
C ILE A 38 -4.30 -11.22 -8.80
N GLU A 39 -3.80 -11.82 -9.88
CA GLU A 39 -4.57 -12.04 -11.10
C GLU A 39 -5.85 -12.84 -10.81
N ARG A 40 -5.76 -13.93 -10.06
CA ARG A 40 -6.93 -14.70 -9.62
C ARG A 40 -7.89 -13.87 -8.76
N GLY A 41 -7.35 -13.10 -7.83
CA GLY A 41 -8.15 -12.21 -6.98
C GLY A 41 -8.91 -11.15 -7.80
N ILE A 42 -8.30 -10.58 -8.84
CA ILE A 42 -8.96 -9.62 -9.74
C ILE A 42 -10.08 -10.30 -10.54
N GLN A 43 -9.83 -11.51 -11.06
CA GLN A 43 -10.84 -12.28 -11.81
C GLN A 43 -12.06 -12.58 -10.95
N GLU A 44 -11.88 -12.90 -9.68
CA GLU A 44 -12.96 -13.15 -8.73
C GLU A 44 -13.66 -11.87 -8.28
N LEU A 45 -12.90 -10.84 -7.91
CA LEU A 45 -13.41 -9.57 -7.40
C LEU A 45 -14.20 -8.79 -8.44
N GLN A 46 -13.76 -8.85 -9.71
CA GLN A 46 -14.31 -8.08 -10.83
C GLN A 46 -14.51 -6.60 -10.44
N PRO A 47 -13.41 -5.86 -10.17
CA PRO A 47 -13.51 -4.48 -9.76
C PRO A 47 -14.15 -3.64 -10.87
N PRO A 48 -15.02 -2.68 -10.54
CA PRO A 48 -15.57 -1.77 -11.54
C PRO A 48 -14.46 -0.98 -12.25
N LEU A 49 -14.70 -0.62 -13.52
CA LEU A 49 -13.86 0.36 -14.21
C LEU A 49 -13.87 1.68 -13.44
N ASP A 50 -12.77 2.43 -13.51
CA ASP A 50 -12.61 3.73 -12.82
C ASP A 50 -12.71 3.60 -11.27
N SER A 51 -12.30 2.46 -10.70
CA SER A 51 -12.20 2.25 -9.27
C SER A 51 -10.75 2.10 -8.80
N VAL A 52 -10.51 2.33 -7.50
CA VAL A 52 -9.24 2.00 -6.86
C VAL A 52 -9.27 0.56 -6.38
N LEU A 53 -8.32 -0.25 -6.85
CA LEU A 53 -8.05 -1.56 -6.29
C LEU A 53 -6.93 -1.44 -5.25
N MET A 54 -7.26 -1.64 -3.99
CA MET A 54 -6.28 -1.74 -2.91
C MET A 54 -5.85 -3.20 -2.78
N ILE A 55 -4.52 -3.41 -2.76
CA ILE A 55 -3.90 -4.72 -2.50
C ILE A 55 -3.15 -4.60 -1.18
N GLU A 56 -3.61 -5.29 -0.16
CA GLU A 56 -2.93 -5.39 1.12
C GLU A 56 -2.10 -6.67 1.13
N ASN A 57 -0.79 -6.52 1.26
CA ASN A 57 0.12 -7.65 1.33
C ASN A 57 0.29 -8.10 2.78
N VAL A 58 0.85 -9.30 2.98
CA VAL A 58 1.19 -9.81 4.31
C VAL A 58 2.09 -8.83 5.06
N GLY A 59 1.76 -8.54 6.32
CA GLY A 59 2.38 -7.50 7.14
C GLY A 59 3.85 -7.77 7.49
N ASN A 60 4.76 -7.50 6.55
CA ASN A 60 6.20 -7.46 6.81
C ASN A 60 6.92 -6.52 5.82
N LEU A 61 8.13 -6.07 6.18
CA LEU A 61 8.90 -5.10 5.41
C LEU A 61 10.00 -5.73 4.53
N VAL A 62 10.04 -7.05 4.42
CA VAL A 62 11.10 -7.78 3.69
C VAL A 62 10.55 -8.48 2.46
N CYS A 63 9.69 -9.48 2.64
CA CYS A 63 9.21 -10.31 1.54
C CYS A 63 8.45 -9.51 0.47
N PRO A 64 7.49 -8.63 0.81
CA PRO A 64 6.75 -7.85 -0.20
C PRO A 64 7.63 -6.92 -1.04
N ALA A 65 8.83 -6.58 -0.57
CA ALA A 65 9.76 -5.76 -1.34
C ALA A 65 10.37 -6.52 -2.54
N LEU A 66 10.35 -7.85 -2.53
CA LEU A 66 11.01 -8.67 -3.55
C LEU A 66 10.10 -9.04 -4.73
N PHE A 67 8.80 -8.75 -4.63
CA PHE A 67 7.80 -9.16 -5.60
C PHE A 67 7.05 -7.97 -6.16
N ASP A 68 6.96 -7.93 -7.49
CA ASP A 68 6.12 -7.01 -8.23
C ASP A 68 4.75 -7.69 -8.42
N LEU A 69 3.71 -7.01 -7.98
CA LEU A 69 2.33 -7.50 -8.09
C LEU A 69 1.61 -6.91 -9.30
N GLY A 70 2.29 -6.08 -10.09
CA GLY A 70 1.71 -5.29 -11.17
C GLY A 70 0.95 -4.05 -10.65
N GLU A 71 1.18 -3.67 -9.41
CA GLU A 71 0.60 -2.47 -8.83
C GLU A 71 1.18 -1.21 -9.49
N GLN A 72 0.32 -0.21 -9.69
CA GLN A 72 0.72 1.06 -10.27
C GLN A 72 1.41 1.98 -9.26
N THR A 73 1.10 1.84 -8.00
CA THR A 73 1.66 2.61 -6.90
C THR A 73 1.95 1.69 -5.74
N LYS A 74 3.19 1.60 -5.35
CA LYS A 74 3.61 0.86 -4.17
C LYS A 74 3.63 1.80 -2.96
N VAL A 75 2.89 1.40 -1.92
CA VAL A 75 2.75 2.17 -0.69
C VAL A 75 3.34 1.38 0.47
N VAL A 76 4.30 1.97 1.18
CA VAL A 76 4.78 1.43 2.45
C VAL A 76 4.08 2.14 3.62
N ILE A 77 3.56 1.36 4.55
CA ILE A 77 2.90 1.89 5.75
C ILE A 77 3.83 1.71 6.94
N LEU A 78 4.03 2.80 7.68
CA LEU A 78 4.82 2.83 8.91
C LEU A 78 4.01 3.51 10.01
N SER A 79 3.95 2.89 11.18
CA SER A 79 3.29 3.47 12.35
C SER A 79 4.28 4.25 13.21
N VAL A 80 3.86 5.38 13.80
CA VAL A 80 4.66 6.12 14.80
C VAL A 80 4.90 5.31 16.09
N THR A 81 4.24 4.16 16.25
CA THR A 81 4.49 3.22 17.36
C THR A 81 5.64 2.26 17.09
N GLU A 82 6.25 2.35 15.92
CA GLU A 82 7.44 1.58 15.53
C GLU A 82 8.70 2.42 15.72
N GLY A 83 9.83 2.09 15.14
CA GLY A 83 11.02 2.94 15.24
C GLY A 83 11.16 3.87 14.04
N GLU A 84 11.58 5.14 14.28
CA GLU A 84 11.86 6.09 13.21
C GLU A 84 12.99 5.64 12.28
N ASP A 85 13.78 4.67 12.69
CA ASP A 85 14.92 4.11 11.93
C ASP A 85 14.52 2.96 10.96
N LYS A 86 13.24 2.59 10.90
CA LYS A 86 12.73 1.55 10.00
C LYS A 86 13.14 1.73 8.54
N PRO A 87 13.13 2.95 7.96
CA PRO A 87 13.59 3.13 6.58
C PRO A 87 15.05 2.72 6.37
N MET A 88 15.90 2.91 7.37
CA MET A 88 17.31 2.51 7.31
C MET A 88 17.52 1.02 7.56
N LYS A 89 16.65 0.40 8.38
CA LYS A 89 16.69 -1.03 8.67
C LYS A 89 16.16 -1.90 7.53
N TYR A 90 15.15 -1.41 6.82
CA TYR A 90 14.47 -2.12 5.73
C TYR A 90 14.50 -1.33 4.42
N PRO A 91 15.69 -0.94 3.92
CA PRO A 91 15.80 0.04 2.83
C PRO A 91 15.16 -0.44 1.51
N HIS A 92 15.03 -1.75 1.29
CA HIS A 92 14.50 -2.28 0.05
C HIS A 92 13.04 -1.86 -0.21
N ILE A 93 12.17 -2.03 0.79
CA ILE A 93 10.75 -1.66 0.62
C ILE A 93 10.58 -0.15 0.42
N PHE A 94 11.32 0.68 1.17
CA PHE A 94 11.25 2.13 1.03
C PHE A 94 11.81 2.63 -0.31
N ARG A 95 12.86 1.96 -0.83
CA ARG A 95 13.44 2.30 -2.14
C ARG A 95 12.47 2.04 -3.29
N LEU A 96 11.67 0.98 -3.19
CA LEU A 96 10.74 0.55 -4.23
C LEU A 96 9.34 1.18 -4.07
N SER A 97 9.07 1.87 -2.96
CA SER A 97 7.77 2.49 -2.72
C SER A 97 7.72 3.91 -3.27
N ASP A 98 6.60 4.25 -3.91
CA ASP A 98 6.30 5.60 -4.39
C ASP A 98 5.84 6.51 -3.26
N VAL A 99 5.19 5.90 -2.27
CA VAL A 99 4.56 6.58 -1.15
C VAL A 99 4.91 5.89 0.17
N MET A 100 5.18 6.69 1.20
CA MET A 100 5.18 6.28 2.61
C MET A 100 4.00 6.92 3.32
N ILE A 101 3.19 6.11 3.98
CA ILE A 101 2.15 6.62 4.88
C ILE A 101 2.62 6.41 6.33
N LEU A 102 2.86 7.52 7.04
CA LEU A 102 3.14 7.50 8.46
C LEU A 102 1.82 7.57 9.23
N THR A 103 1.45 6.47 9.86
CA THR A 103 0.14 6.31 10.49
C THR A 103 0.16 6.56 12.00
N LYS A 104 -1.05 6.73 12.57
CA LYS A 104 -1.30 6.91 14.01
C LYS A 104 -0.65 8.16 14.58
N ILE A 105 -0.57 9.25 13.79
CA ILE A 105 0.06 10.51 14.24
C ILE A 105 -0.64 11.14 15.44
N ASP A 106 -1.87 10.76 15.74
CA ASP A 106 -2.60 11.12 16.97
C ASP A 106 -1.92 10.61 18.23
N LEU A 107 -1.05 9.60 18.14
CA LEU A 107 -0.29 9.08 19.27
C LEU A 107 1.04 9.82 19.52
N LEU A 108 1.48 10.70 18.62
CA LEU A 108 2.76 11.43 18.77
C LEU A 108 2.92 12.15 20.11
N PRO A 109 1.87 12.78 20.72
CA PRO A 109 2.02 13.40 22.03
C PRO A 109 2.41 12.46 23.17
N TYR A 110 2.24 11.16 22.96
CA TYR A 110 2.49 10.12 23.97
C TYR A 110 3.75 9.29 23.69
N LEU A 111 4.47 9.58 22.60
CA LEU A 111 5.59 8.78 22.11
C LEU A 111 6.85 9.62 21.98
N GLN A 112 7.99 8.95 22.08
CA GLN A 112 9.28 9.50 21.70
C GLN A 112 9.61 9.09 20.27
N PHE A 113 8.92 9.67 19.29
CA PHE A 113 9.12 9.41 17.88
C PHE A 113 9.47 10.70 17.16
N ASP A 114 10.61 10.73 16.50
CA ASP A 114 11.09 11.88 15.73
C ASP A 114 10.61 11.75 14.28
N VAL A 115 9.54 12.48 13.95
CA VAL A 115 8.91 12.48 12.63
C VAL A 115 9.86 12.99 11.56
N GLU A 116 10.57 14.10 11.81
CA GLU A 116 11.48 14.72 10.84
C GLU A 116 12.63 13.77 10.51
N LYS A 117 13.20 13.15 11.52
CA LYS A 117 14.27 12.16 11.37
C LYS A 117 13.80 10.92 10.58
N CYS A 118 12.59 10.45 10.84
CA CYS A 118 11.99 9.34 10.09
C CYS A 118 11.86 9.69 8.60
N ILE A 119 11.32 10.86 8.29
CA ILE A 119 11.16 11.36 6.92
C ILE A 119 12.53 11.53 6.24
N ASP A 120 13.51 12.07 6.94
CA ASP A 120 14.88 12.22 6.43
C ASP A 120 15.51 10.87 6.10
N TYR A 121 15.30 9.86 6.93
CA TYR A 121 15.76 8.50 6.64
C TYR A 121 15.07 7.89 5.43
N ALA A 122 13.76 8.06 5.30
CA ALA A 122 13.03 7.59 4.13
C ALA A 122 13.54 8.27 2.84
N LYS A 123 13.76 9.59 2.87
CA LYS A 123 14.28 10.37 1.73
C LYS A 123 15.75 10.07 1.42
N LYS A 124 16.56 9.70 2.39
CA LYS A 124 17.93 9.20 2.13
C LYS A 124 17.93 7.89 1.37
N VAL A 125 16.97 7.01 1.65
CA VAL A 125 16.80 5.73 0.94
C VAL A 125 16.17 5.92 -0.43
N ASN A 126 15.15 6.78 -0.52
CA ASN A 126 14.41 7.10 -1.74
C ASN A 126 14.09 8.60 -1.79
N PRO A 127 14.89 9.41 -2.53
CA PRO A 127 14.68 10.86 -2.61
C PRO A 127 13.33 11.27 -3.22
N HIS A 128 12.66 10.36 -3.95
CA HIS A 128 11.40 10.64 -4.64
C HIS A 128 10.17 10.19 -3.86
N ILE A 129 10.35 9.54 -2.71
CA ILE A 129 9.24 9.03 -1.92
C ILE A 129 8.34 10.18 -1.42
N ARG A 130 7.05 10.07 -1.66
CA ARG A 130 6.05 10.99 -1.11
C ARG A 130 5.66 10.52 0.28
N VAL A 131 5.51 11.46 1.21
CA VAL A 131 5.18 11.12 2.60
C VAL A 131 3.84 11.75 2.98
N TYR A 132 2.92 10.92 3.45
CA TYR A 132 1.66 11.35 4.04
C TYR A 132 1.64 10.98 5.51
N GLN A 133 1.28 11.93 6.36
CA GLN A 133 1.16 11.74 7.80
C GLN A 133 -0.33 11.70 8.13
N VAL A 134 -0.82 10.56 8.65
CA VAL A 134 -2.27 10.37 8.82
C VAL A 134 -2.63 9.76 10.17
N SER A 135 -3.84 10.06 10.61
CA SER A 135 -4.53 9.32 11.65
C SER A 135 -5.89 8.84 11.13
N ALA A 136 -6.08 7.54 11.04
CA ALA A 136 -7.38 6.97 10.70
C ALA A 136 -8.44 7.20 11.79
N THR A 137 -8.00 7.40 13.05
CA THR A 137 -8.88 7.63 14.20
C THR A 137 -9.47 9.03 14.21
N THR A 138 -8.64 10.04 13.91
CA THR A 138 -9.05 11.45 13.97
C THR A 138 -9.39 12.05 12.60
N GLY A 139 -9.01 11.38 11.52
CA GLY A 139 -9.11 11.90 10.16
C GLY A 139 -7.98 12.84 9.75
N ALA A 140 -7.07 13.19 10.65
CA ALA A 140 -5.96 14.10 10.34
C ALA A 140 -5.12 13.58 9.16
N GLY A 141 -4.85 14.45 8.18
CA GLY A 141 -4.02 14.15 7.00
C GLY A 141 -4.66 13.25 5.95
N LEU A 142 -5.90 12.75 6.16
CA LEU A 142 -6.55 11.88 5.18
C LEU A 142 -6.98 12.61 3.91
N ASP A 143 -7.30 13.91 4.00
CA ASP A 143 -7.72 14.68 2.81
C ASP A 143 -6.61 14.75 1.76
N ASP A 144 -5.37 14.92 2.17
CA ASP A 144 -4.21 14.93 1.26
C ASP A 144 -4.01 13.55 0.60
N TRP A 145 -4.18 12.49 1.37
CA TRP A 145 -4.13 11.13 0.85
C TRP A 145 -5.27 10.85 -0.14
N TYR A 146 -6.49 11.25 0.17
CA TYR A 146 -7.62 11.11 -0.74
C TYR A 146 -7.47 11.96 -2.00
N GLY A 147 -6.87 13.15 -1.88
CA GLY A 147 -6.49 13.99 -3.01
C GLY A 147 -5.52 13.27 -3.96
N PHE A 148 -4.51 12.61 -3.41
CA PHE A 148 -3.57 11.80 -4.19
C PHE A 148 -4.28 10.67 -4.94
N LEU A 149 -5.12 9.89 -4.27
CA LEU A 149 -5.87 8.80 -4.90
C LEU A 149 -6.79 9.31 -6.02
N SER A 150 -7.53 10.40 -5.75
CA SER A 150 -8.44 10.99 -6.72
C SER A 150 -7.72 11.51 -7.97
N TYR A 151 -6.55 12.10 -7.80
CA TYR A 151 -5.73 12.56 -8.91
C TYR A 151 -5.31 11.41 -9.81
N HIS A 152 -4.90 10.29 -9.24
CA HIS A 152 -4.47 9.12 -10.02
C HIS A 152 -5.62 8.43 -10.77
N ILE A 153 -6.84 8.45 -10.25
CA ILE A 153 -8.02 7.92 -10.93
C ILE A 153 -8.41 8.80 -12.14
N THR A 154 -8.26 10.10 -12.02
CA THR A 154 -8.76 11.06 -13.01
C THR A 154 -7.73 11.48 -14.05
N SER A 155 -6.44 11.18 -13.84
CA SER A 155 -5.36 11.63 -14.72
C SER A 155 -5.37 10.91 -16.08
N PRO A 156 -5.28 11.65 -17.22
CA PRO A 156 -5.31 11.07 -18.58
C PRO A 156 -4.16 10.10 -18.89
N SER A 157 -3.03 10.20 -18.20
CA SER A 157 -1.90 9.29 -18.38
C SER A 157 -2.24 7.84 -17.98
N PHE A 158 -3.30 7.66 -17.23
CA PHE A 158 -3.81 6.37 -16.80
C PHE A 158 -4.61 5.63 -17.89
N LYS A 159 -5.33 6.38 -18.73
CA LYS A 159 -6.18 5.78 -19.77
C LYS A 159 -5.38 5.17 -20.93
N ASN A 160 -4.16 5.67 -21.18
CA ASN A 160 -3.35 5.21 -22.30
C ASN A 160 -2.60 3.88 -22.08
N THR A 161 -2.50 3.40 -20.84
CA THR A 161 -1.81 2.13 -20.55
C THR A 161 -2.71 0.92 -20.77
N LEU A 162 -4.04 1.10 -20.78
CA LEU A 162 -5.00 0.02 -21.02
C LEU A 162 -5.37 -0.15 -22.49
N GLU A 163 -5.01 0.79 -23.39
CA GLU A 163 -5.33 0.75 -24.82
C GLU A 163 -4.20 0.23 -25.72
N SER A 164 -3.06 -0.17 -25.15
CA SER A 164 -1.96 -0.76 -25.94
C SER A 164 -2.23 -2.24 -26.15
N PRO A 165 -2.57 -2.72 -27.35
CA PRO A 165 -2.65 -4.15 -27.60
C PRO A 165 -1.26 -4.74 -27.47
N SER A 166 -1.14 -5.79 -26.66
CA SER A 166 0.04 -6.64 -26.55
C SER A 166 0.46 -7.14 -27.94
N THR A 167 1.45 -6.49 -28.55
CA THR A 167 2.20 -7.06 -29.65
C THR A 167 3.33 -7.92 -29.10
N TYR A 168 2.98 -9.08 -28.59
CA TYR A 168 3.90 -10.21 -28.53
C TYR A 168 3.49 -11.20 -29.61
N ASP A 169 3.88 -10.90 -30.85
CA ASP A 169 4.09 -11.86 -31.92
C ASP A 169 5.57 -11.78 -32.31
N ARG A 170 6.32 -12.78 -31.92
CA ARG A 170 7.38 -13.55 -32.58
C ARG A 170 8.38 -14.11 -31.59
#